data_0f0852c9854798897e0ba737ab46371b
#
_entry.id   0f0852c9854798897e0ba737ab46371b
#
_cell.length_a   1.000
_cell.length_b   1.000
_cell.length_c   1.000
_cell.angle_alpha   90.00
_cell.angle_beta   90.00
_cell.angle_gamma   90.00
#
_symmetry.space_group_name_H-M   'P 1'
#
loop_
_entity.id
_entity.type
_entity.pdbx_description
1 polymer ?
#
loop_
_entity_poly.entity_id
_entity_poly.type
_entity_poly.pdbx_seq_one_letter_code
_entity_poly.pdbx_strand_id
1 'polypeptide(L)'
;MPIPVRVVSVEALLYEGEADFVLATGADGELGVLPNHAPLLTTLKPGPLRIDSEGKSEEIFVGGGFMEVLPDRVTVLADVAERAEDISVERAEQSRKEIQDRLSAARELTAQEKLDMEAALAMAEARLRVARMRRGG
;
A
#
# COMPACT_ATOMS: atom_id res chain seq x y z
N MET A 1 15.55 7.25 18.73
CA MET A 1 15.88 8.10 17.56
C MET A 1 14.94 7.76 16.42
N PRO A 2 14.18 8.74 15.91
CA PRO A 2 13.33 8.47 14.74
C PRO A 2 14.17 8.20 13.50
N ILE A 3 13.54 7.58 12.49
CA ILE A 3 14.20 7.24 11.25
C ILE A 3 13.57 8.04 10.10
N PRO A 4 14.38 8.66 9.21
CA PRO A 4 13.85 9.32 8.04
C PRO A 4 13.15 8.34 7.12
N VAL A 5 11.94 8.70 6.65
CA VAL A 5 11.13 7.89 5.76
C VAL A 5 10.70 8.73 4.57
N ARG A 6 10.80 8.13 3.40
CA ARG A 6 10.36 8.75 2.16
C ARG A 6 9.52 7.78 1.36
N VAL A 7 8.33 8.21 0.96
CA VAL A 7 7.40 7.42 0.15
C VAL A 7 7.11 8.17 -1.13
N VAL A 8 7.52 7.61 -2.26
CA VAL A 8 7.34 8.24 -3.57
C VAL A 8 6.68 7.27 -4.54
N SER A 9 5.91 7.83 -5.47
CA SER A 9 5.42 7.12 -6.65
C SER A 9 5.89 7.89 -7.87
N VAL A 10 5.60 7.37 -9.06
CA VAL A 10 5.94 8.05 -10.30
C VAL A 10 5.32 9.46 -10.37
N GLU A 11 4.14 9.62 -9.78
CA GLU A 11 3.38 10.87 -9.87
C GLU A 11 3.62 11.85 -8.72
N ALA A 12 4.01 11.37 -7.55
CA ALA A 12 4.02 12.24 -6.37
C ALA A 12 4.94 11.77 -5.26
N LEU A 13 5.29 12.72 -4.41
CA LEU A 13 5.90 12.46 -3.12
C LEU A 13 4.76 12.39 -2.10
N LEU A 14 4.53 11.23 -1.51
CA LEU A 14 3.40 10.99 -0.59
C LEU A 14 3.75 11.31 0.85
N TYR A 15 4.99 11.08 1.23
CA TYR A 15 5.45 11.31 2.59
C TYR A 15 6.94 11.59 2.61
N GLU A 16 7.35 12.53 3.42
CA GLU A 16 8.75 12.78 3.72
C GLU A 16 8.82 13.33 5.14
N GLY A 17 9.49 12.59 6.01
CA GLY A 17 9.57 12.97 7.42
C GLY A 17 10.23 11.88 8.23
N GLU A 18 10.19 12.02 9.54
CA GLU A 18 10.76 11.05 10.46
C GLU A 18 9.66 10.18 11.07
N ALA A 19 9.97 8.92 11.33
CA ALA A 19 9.04 7.98 11.91
C ALA A 19 9.66 7.23 13.07
N ASP A 20 8.81 6.78 13.99
CA ASP A 20 9.23 5.91 15.09
C ASP A 20 9.07 4.45 14.69
N PHE A 21 8.14 4.19 13.77
CA PHE A 21 7.85 2.84 13.31
C PHE A 21 7.18 2.88 11.94
N VAL A 22 7.50 1.92 11.09
CA VAL A 22 6.88 1.75 9.78
C VAL A 22 6.38 0.31 9.66
N LEU A 23 5.11 0.13 9.27
CA LEU A 23 4.56 -1.19 9.03
C LEU A 23 4.15 -1.28 7.56
N ALA A 24 4.75 -2.20 6.82
CA ALA A 24 4.54 -2.37 5.39
C ALA A 24 3.96 -3.74 5.06
N THR A 25 3.33 -3.85 3.89
CA THR A 25 2.82 -5.11 3.36
C THR A 25 3.84 -5.69 2.40
N GLY A 26 4.73 -6.52 2.93
CA GLY A 26 5.78 -7.15 2.13
C GLY A 26 5.30 -8.37 1.36
N ALA A 27 6.09 -8.82 0.40
CA ALA A 27 5.78 -10.00 -0.41
C ALA A 27 5.58 -11.26 0.44
N ASP A 28 6.32 -11.37 1.54
CA ASP A 28 6.28 -12.52 2.43
C ASP A 28 5.44 -12.29 3.70
N GLY A 29 4.72 -11.18 3.77
CA GLY A 29 3.91 -10.82 4.91
C GLY A 29 4.20 -9.42 5.42
N GLU A 30 3.57 -9.06 6.54
CA GLU A 30 3.78 -7.75 7.13
C GLU A 30 5.22 -7.60 7.62
N LEU A 31 5.77 -6.41 7.41
CA LEU A 31 7.13 -6.09 7.82
C LEU A 31 7.11 -4.83 8.68
N GLY A 32 7.51 -4.96 9.93
CA GLY A 32 7.65 -3.84 10.85
C GLY A 32 9.10 -3.36 10.91
N VAL A 33 9.30 -2.07 10.80
CA VAL A 33 10.63 -1.45 10.80
C VAL A 33 10.77 -0.45 11.93
N LEU A 34 11.72 -0.69 12.81
CA LEU A 34 12.13 0.23 13.86
C LEU A 34 13.45 0.90 13.47
N PRO A 35 13.81 2.03 14.09
CA PRO A 35 15.10 2.65 13.82
C PRO A 35 16.26 1.66 14.02
N ASN A 36 17.30 1.79 13.21
CA ASN A 36 18.48 0.92 13.22
C ASN A 36 18.19 -0.52 12.73
N HIS A 37 17.10 -0.72 12.02
CA HIS A 37 16.80 -2.02 11.42
C HIS A 37 17.92 -2.45 10.46
N ALA A 38 18.23 -3.74 10.43
CA ALA A 38 19.21 -4.27 9.49
C ALA A 38 18.83 -3.97 8.03
N PRO A 39 19.80 -3.76 7.14
CA PRO A 39 19.49 -3.47 5.73
C PRO A 39 18.62 -4.56 5.11
N LEU A 40 17.64 -4.13 4.31
CA LEU A 40 16.71 -5.02 3.64
C LEU A 40 16.17 -4.34 2.39
N LEU A 41 16.02 -5.09 1.31
CA LEU A 41 15.31 -4.66 0.13
C LEU A 41 14.22 -5.70 -0.14
N THR A 42 12.98 -5.26 -0.21
CA THR A 42 11.86 -6.18 -0.40
C THR A 42 10.84 -5.62 -1.38
N THR A 43 10.12 -6.51 -2.06
CA THR A 43 8.96 -6.12 -2.87
C THR A 43 7.76 -5.97 -1.97
N LEU A 44 6.83 -5.10 -2.37
CA LEU A 44 5.59 -4.84 -1.65
C LEU A 44 4.39 -5.38 -2.42
N LYS A 45 3.42 -5.88 -1.69
CA LYS A 45 2.10 -6.25 -2.23
C LYS A 45 1.16 -5.08 -2.05
N PRO A 46 0.08 -5.01 -2.84
CA PRO A 46 -0.97 -4.02 -2.59
C PRO A 46 -1.47 -4.12 -1.15
N GLY A 47 -1.44 -3.01 -0.44
CA GLY A 47 -1.88 -2.98 0.95
C GLY A 47 -1.52 -1.69 1.66
N PRO A 48 -1.79 -1.63 2.96
CA PRO A 48 -1.50 -0.44 3.75
C PRO A 48 -0.01 -0.32 4.06
N LEU A 49 0.44 0.92 4.11
CA LEU A 49 1.72 1.33 4.69
C LEU A 49 1.36 2.25 5.84
N ARG A 50 1.73 1.88 7.06
CA ARG A 50 1.47 2.72 8.23
C ARG A 50 2.77 3.34 8.72
N ILE A 51 2.73 4.62 8.96
CA ILE A 51 3.88 5.38 9.47
C ILE A 51 3.46 6.02 10.80
N ASP A 52 4.13 5.62 11.87
CA ASP A 52 3.87 6.16 13.20
C ASP A 52 4.94 7.18 13.54
N SER A 53 4.52 8.37 13.95
CA SER A 53 5.41 9.46 14.31
C SER A 53 4.77 10.31 15.38
N GLU A 54 5.47 10.48 16.50
CA GLU A 54 5.03 11.35 17.61
C GLU A 54 3.60 11.05 18.08
N GLY A 55 3.29 9.77 18.22
CA GLY A 55 1.98 9.32 18.69
C GLY A 55 0.86 9.38 17.65
N LYS A 56 1.17 9.75 16.43
CA LYS A 56 0.21 9.81 15.33
C LYS A 56 0.53 8.74 14.30
N SER A 57 -0.52 8.21 13.66
CA SER A 57 -0.37 7.23 12.58
C SER A 57 -0.90 7.80 11.28
N GLU A 58 -0.16 7.61 10.20
CA GLU A 58 -0.59 7.94 8.86
C GLU A 58 -0.68 6.66 8.04
N GLU A 59 -1.79 6.48 7.34
CA GLU A 59 -2.01 5.32 6.49
C GLU A 59 -1.93 5.73 5.02
N ILE A 60 -1.16 4.97 4.25
CA ILE A 60 -1.00 5.19 2.81
C ILE A 60 -1.32 3.87 2.12
N PHE A 61 -2.17 3.91 1.09
CA PHE A 61 -2.33 2.76 0.22
C PHE A 61 -1.14 2.69 -0.72
N VAL A 62 -0.46 1.55 -0.74
CA VAL A 62 0.63 1.29 -1.67
C VAL A 62 0.20 0.13 -2.57
N GLY A 63 0.15 0.37 -3.89
CA GLY A 63 -0.28 -0.62 -4.86
C GLY A 63 0.88 -1.39 -5.46
N GLY A 64 1.79 -1.88 -4.62
CA GLY A 64 2.98 -2.58 -5.07
C GLY A 64 4.20 -1.66 -5.15
N GLY A 65 5.35 -2.24 -5.42
CA GLY A 65 6.61 -1.52 -5.50
C GLY A 65 7.69 -2.16 -4.65
N PHE A 66 8.62 -1.34 -4.19
CA PHE A 66 9.77 -1.80 -3.41
C PHE A 66 9.96 -0.95 -2.16
N MET A 67 10.52 -1.56 -1.13
CA MET A 67 10.94 -0.85 0.06
C MET A 67 12.39 -1.17 0.35
N GLU A 68 13.19 -0.13 0.48
CA GLU A 68 14.59 -0.24 0.91
C GLU A 68 14.68 0.22 2.36
N VAL A 69 15.22 -0.64 3.20
CA VAL A 69 15.45 -0.33 4.61
C VAL A 69 16.95 -0.28 4.85
N LEU A 70 17.42 0.83 5.39
CA LEU A 70 18.80 0.99 5.83
C LEU A 70 18.75 1.40 7.30
N PRO A 71 19.83 1.23 8.06
CA PRO A 71 19.82 1.59 9.50
C PRO A 71 19.43 3.05 9.76
N ASP A 72 19.70 3.94 8.80
CA ASP A 72 19.47 5.38 8.93
C ASP A 72 18.36 5.95 8.07
N ARG A 73 17.64 5.12 7.30
CA ARG A 73 16.52 5.61 6.47
C ARG A 73 15.70 4.48 5.87
N VAL A 74 14.47 4.83 5.52
CA VAL A 74 13.54 3.92 4.80
C VAL A 74 13.05 4.65 3.56
N THR A 75 13.11 3.99 2.41
CA THR A 75 12.59 4.53 1.15
C THR A 75 11.59 3.56 0.56
N VAL A 76 10.39 4.05 0.25
CA VAL A 76 9.36 3.28 -0.44
C VAL A 76 9.19 3.86 -1.84
N LEU A 77 9.40 3.02 -2.85
CA LEU A 77 9.20 3.35 -4.26
C LEU A 77 7.95 2.62 -4.70
N ALA A 78 6.82 3.30 -4.67
CA ALA A 78 5.52 2.69 -4.96
C ALA A 78 5.18 2.77 -6.44
N ASP A 79 4.55 1.71 -6.96
CA ASP A 79 4.00 1.73 -8.32
C ASP A 79 2.81 2.68 -8.35
N VAL A 80 1.94 2.58 -7.33
CA VAL A 80 0.81 3.47 -7.10
C VAL A 80 0.74 3.74 -5.61
N ALA A 81 0.47 4.97 -5.23
CA ALA A 81 0.28 5.31 -3.82
C ALA A 81 -0.74 6.42 -3.64
N GLU A 82 -1.55 6.31 -2.60
CA GLU A 82 -2.55 7.33 -2.23
C GLU A 82 -2.64 7.39 -0.71
N ARG A 83 -2.73 8.60 -0.15
CA ARG A 83 -3.01 8.73 1.28
C ARG A 83 -4.42 8.21 1.54
N ALA A 84 -4.61 7.49 2.63
CA ALA A 84 -5.94 6.94 2.98
C ALA A 84 -7.01 8.03 3.02
N GLU A 85 -6.67 9.20 3.54
CA GLU A 85 -7.60 10.33 3.63
C GLU A 85 -8.07 10.87 2.27
N ASP A 86 -7.29 10.63 1.22
CA ASP A 86 -7.60 11.09 -0.14
C ASP A 86 -8.43 10.07 -0.95
N ILE A 87 -8.66 8.89 -0.40
CA ILE A 87 -9.43 7.84 -1.09
C ILE A 87 -10.90 7.95 -0.71
N SER A 88 -11.76 8.06 -1.72
CA SER A 88 -13.20 8.01 -1.51
C SER A 88 -13.62 6.56 -1.31
N VAL A 89 -14.22 6.26 -0.15
CA VAL A 89 -14.73 4.91 0.16
C VAL A 89 -15.79 4.50 -0.84
N GLU A 90 -16.71 5.42 -1.19
CA GLU A 90 -17.80 5.13 -2.12
C GLU A 90 -17.28 4.78 -3.51
N ARG A 91 -16.29 5.54 -4.01
CA ARG A 91 -15.68 5.27 -5.32
C ARG A 91 -14.86 3.98 -5.32
N ALA A 92 -14.14 3.73 -4.25
CA ALA A 92 -13.34 2.52 -4.11
C ALA A 92 -14.25 1.29 -4.06
N GLU A 93 -15.37 1.37 -3.35
CA GLU A 93 -16.36 0.30 -3.29
C GLU A 93 -17.00 0.05 -4.64
N GLN A 94 -17.35 1.12 -5.38
CA GLN A 94 -17.89 1.05 -6.72
C GLN A 94 -16.89 0.35 -7.68
N SER A 95 -15.63 0.73 -7.65
CA SER A 95 -14.59 0.12 -8.47
C SER A 95 -14.43 -1.37 -8.19
N ARG A 96 -14.39 -1.73 -6.91
CA ARG A 96 -14.29 -3.13 -6.50
C ARG A 96 -15.46 -3.93 -7.02
N LYS A 97 -16.67 -3.39 -6.86
CA LYS A 97 -17.89 -4.06 -7.30
C LYS A 97 -17.92 -4.27 -8.81
N GLU A 98 -17.53 -3.24 -9.57
CA GLU A 98 -17.48 -3.33 -11.03
C GLU A 98 -16.52 -4.44 -11.50
N ILE A 99 -15.36 -4.53 -10.89
CA ILE A 99 -14.37 -5.55 -11.23
C ILE A 99 -14.90 -6.94 -10.84
N GLN A 100 -15.47 -7.05 -9.64
CA GLN A 100 -16.07 -8.30 -9.17
C GLN A 100 -17.17 -8.79 -10.11
N ASP A 101 -18.04 -7.88 -10.53
CA ASP A 101 -19.16 -8.21 -11.43
C ASP A 101 -18.64 -8.67 -12.80
N ARG A 102 -17.63 -8.01 -13.34
CA ARG A 102 -17.00 -8.41 -14.60
C ARG A 102 -16.39 -9.81 -14.52
N LEU A 103 -15.67 -10.07 -13.43
CA LEU A 103 -15.02 -11.37 -13.22
C LEU A 103 -16.07 -12.47 -13.09
N SER A 104 -17.15 -12.21 -12.35
CA SER A 104 -18.23 -13.19 -12.16
C SER A 104 -19.02 -13.45 -13.43
N ALA A 105 -19.19 -12.45 -14.30
CA ALA A 105 -19.93 -12.56 -15.54
C ALA A 105 -19.13 -13.13 -16.71
N ALA A 106 -17.81 -13.09 -16.62
CA ALA A 106 -16.94 -13.52 -17.70
C ALA A 106 -17.01 -15.05 -17.87
N ARG A 107 -17.19 -15.51 -19.10
CA ARG A 107 -17.35 -16.94 -19.41
C ARG A 107 -16.17 -17.53 -20.14
N GLU A 108 -15.52 -16.75 -20.98
CA GLU A 108 -14.40 -17.23 -21.79
C GLU A 108 -13.21 -16.29 -21.59
N LEU A 109 -12.42 -16.57 -20.57
CA LEU A 109 -11.21 -15.81 -20.30
C LEU A 109 -9.98 -16.69 -20.57
N THR A 110 -8.96 -16.10 -21.16
CA THR A 110 -7.67 -16.74 -21.22
C THR A 110 -7.11 -16.80 -19.81
N ALA A 111 -6.13 -17.65 -19.56
CA ALA A 111 -5.47 -17.74 -18.26
C ALA A 111 -4.88 -16.38 -17.87
N GLN A 112 -4.28 -15.67 -18.83
CA GLN A 112 -3.68 -14.36 -18.57
C GLN A 112 -4.74 -13.30 -18.23
N GLU A 113 -5.85 -13.28 -18.97
CA GLU A 113 -6.96 -12.33 -18.70
C GLU A 113 -7.53 -12.57 -17.31
N LYS A 114 -7.68 -13.81 -16.89
CA LYS A 114 -8.17 -14.16 -15.57
C LYS A 114 -7.21 -13.66 -14.49
N LEU A 115 -5.90 -13.88 -14.66
CA LEU A 115 -4.89 -13.41 -13.73
C LEU A 115 -4.90 -11.89 -13.62
N ASP A 116 -5.04 -11.19 -14.75
CA ASP A 116 -5.07 -9.73 -14.76
C ASP A 116 -6.28 -9.19 -14.02
N MET A 117 -7.44 -9.81 -14.20
CA MET A 117 -8.67 -9.40 -13.51
C MET A 117 -8.61 -9.70 -12.01
N GLU A 118 -8.05 -10.84 -11.64
CA GLU A 118 -7.86 -11.19 -10.23
C GLU A 118 -6.89 -10.24 -9.55
N ALA A 119 -5.82 -9.84 -10.25
CA ALA A 119 -4.86 -8.85 -9.71
C ALA A 119 -5.53 -7.48 -9.55
N ALA A 120 -6.36 -7.07 -10.53
CA ALA A 120 -7.10 -5.81 -10.44
C ALA A 120 -8.07 -5.81 -9.26
N LEU A 121 -8.73 -6.95 -9.03
CA LEU A 121 -9.66 -7.10 -7.90
C LEU A 121 -8.90 -7.01 -6.57
N ALA A 122 -7.77 -7.70 -6.44
CA ALA A 122 -6.95 -7.65 -5.24
C ALA A 122 -6.47 -6.23 -4.94
N MET A 123 -6.08 -5.49 -5.98
CA MET A 123 -5.68 -4.09 -5.86
C MET A 123 -6.85 -3.23 -5.36
N ALA A 124 -8.03 -3.40 -5.96
CA ALA A 124 -9.23 -2.64 -5.59
C ALA A 124 -9.65 -2.95 -4.15
N GLU A 125 -9.59 -4.22 -3.74
CA GLU A 125 -9.93 -4.63 -2.37
C GLU A 125 -8.95 -4.05 -1.35
N ALA A 126 -7.66 -4.06 -1.66
CA ALA A 126 -6.64 -3.49 -0.79
C ALA A 126 -6.84 -1.98 -0.63
N ARG A 127 -7.13 -1.29 -1.73
CA ARG A 127 -7.37 0.15 -1.73
C ARG A 127 -8.59 0.51 -0.87
N LEU A 128 -9.67 -0.24 -1.03
CA LEU A 128 -10.89 -0.05 -0.24
C LEU A 128 -10.63 -0.30 1.25
N ARG A 129 -9.89 -1.35 1.58
CA ARG A 129 -9.55 -1.67 2.96
C ARG A 129 -8.78 -0.53 3.62
N VAL A 130 -7.80 0.04 2.92
CA VAL A 130 -7.01 1.17 3.43
C VAL A 130 -7.91 2.41 3.65
N ALA A 131 -8.80 2.70 2.71
CA ALA A 131 -9.74 3.82 2.84
C ALA A 131 -10.62 3.67 4.08
N ARG A 132 -11.07 2.44 4.35
CA ARG A 132 -11.92 2.14 5.52
C ARG A 132 -11.15 2.22 6.83
N MET A 133 -9.88 1.89 6.85
CA MET A 133 -9.03 2.00 8.04
C MET A 133 -9.00 3.42 8.57
N ARG A 134 -8.85 4.39 7.69
CA ARG A 134 -8.81 5.79 8.06
C ARG A 134 -10.10 6.23 8.75
N ARG A 135 -11.25 5.74 8.26
CA ARG A 135 -12.57 6.12 8.78
C ARG A 135 -12.98 5.32 10.01
N GLY A 136 -12.49 4.08 10.11
CA GLY A 136 -12.80 3.22 11.24
C GLY A 136 -11.94 3.46 12.47
N GLY A 137 -10.89 4.27 12.29
CA GLY A 137 -9.95 4.59 13.37
C GLY A 137 -10.28 5.89 14.11
#